data_4b9cf96b602e776e8884d650472b21b6
#
_entry.id   4b9cf96b602e776e8884d650472b21b6
#
_cell.length_a   1.000
_cell.length_b   1.000
_cell.length_c   1.000
_cell.angle_alpha   90.00
_cell.angle_beta   90.00
_cell.angle_gamma   90.00
#
_symmetry.space_group_name_H-M   'P 1'
#
loop_
_entity.id
_entity.type
_entity.pdbx_description
1 polymer ?
#
loop_
_entity_poly.entity_id
_entity_poly.type
_entity_poly.pdbx_seq_one_letter_code
_entity_poly.pdbx_strand_id
1 'polypeptide(L)'
;MNTNKSAIHFSNGCSNSIRDEIKGVLNMHNEALNEKYLGMPTDIGNSVNGAFQYLKDRVWQRIQGWLEQCLSAGGKEILIKAVAQAIPTYSMACFRLPAGLCHHIDGLLCSFWWGSKAGKRQTCWVTWDDMTKPEYMGGLGFRDMELLHLALFAHQAWRILREPESLSARVLKAVYFPNTDFLDADVGARPSRVWRAIIEGREVMKQGIIKRIGSGESTNIWKTNWIPRDGLMKPVCWTSESPPQLVSELIDQTSRT
;
A
#
# COMPACT_ATOMS: atom_id res chain seq x y z
N MET A 1 33.65 6.73 -7.47
CA MET A 1 32.35 6.19 -7.97
C MET A 1 32.58 4.73 -8.34
N ASN A 2 31.70 3.79 -7.98
CA ASN A 2 31.89 2.38 -8.35
C ASN A 2 31.21 2.14 -9.69
N THR A 3 32.02 2.15 -10.78
CA THR A 3 31.54 1.98 -12.17
C THR A 3 30.85 0.65 -12.43
N ASN A 4 31.24 -0.42 -11.70
CA ASN A 4 30.64 -1.75 -11.83
C ASN A 4 29.21 -1.83 -11.24
N LYS A 5 28.83 -0.87 -10.38
CA LYS A 5 27.49 -0.78 -9.75
C LYS A 5 26.70 0.41 -10.27
N SER A 6 27.22 1.14 -11.24
CA SER A 6 26.58 2.29 -11.84
C SER A 6 26.12 1.96 -13.26
N ALA A 7 24.98 2.49 -13.65
CA ALA A 7 24.42 2.36 -14.99
C ALA A 7 24.00 3.74 -15.51
N ILE A 8 24.03 3.92 -16.83
CA ILE A 8 23.58 5.13 -17.50
C ILE A 8 22.22 4.85 -18.13
N HIS A 9 21.29 5.77 -17.94
CA HIS A 9 20.03 5.74 -18.66
C HIS A 9 19.95 6.90 -19.65
N PHE A 10 19.56 6.58 -20.88
CA PHE A 10 19.34 7.56 -21.93
C PHE A 10 17.84 7.64 -22.26
N SER A 11 17.39 8.85 -22.58
CA SER A 11 16.03 9.02 -23.12
C SER A 11 15.92 8.38 -24.52
N ASN A 12 14.70 7.99 -24.89
CA ASN A 12 14.45 7.36 -26.20
C ASN A 12 14.83 8.24 -27.40
N GLY A 13 14.94 9.56 -27.20
CA GLY A 13 15.37 10.51 -28.26
C GLY A 13 16.87 10.71 -28.36
N CYS A 14 17.69 10.06 -27.54
CA CYS A 14 19.14 10.21 -27.59
C CYS A 14 19.72 9.37 -28.74
N SER A 15 20.49 9.99 -29.65
CA SER A 15 21.12 9.28 -30.76
C SER A 15 22.22 8.32 -30.26
N ASN A 16 22.44 7.22 -31.01
CA ASN A 16 23.45 6.21 -30.66
C ASN A 16 24.85 6.81 -30.59
N SER A 17 25.19 7.76 -31.48
CA SER A 17 26.48 8.44 -31.51
C SER A 17 26.76 9.18 -30.18
N ILE A 18 25.77 9.93 -29.65
CA ILE A 18 25.88 10.64 -28.37
C ILE A 18 25.97 9.65 -27.21
N ARG A 19 25.24 8.54 -27.27
CA ARG A 19 25.30 7.49 -26.24
C ARG A 19 26.70 6.91 -26.11
N ASP A 20 27.32 6.58 -27.26
CA ASP A 20 28.65 5.97 -27.30
C ASP A 20 29.72 6.95 -26.82
N GLU A 21 29.60 8.22 -27.18
CA GLU A 21 30.49 9.29 -26.70
C GLU A 21 30.40 9.45 -25.15
N ILE A 22 29.19 9.53 -24.60
CA ILE A 22 28.98 9.65 -23.15
C ILE A 22 29.50 8.42 -22.41
N LYS A 23 29.25 7.21 -22.93
CA LYS A 23 29.77 5.97 -22.36
C LYS A 23 31.32 5.96 -22.33
N GLY A 24 31.93 6.41 -23.41
CA GLY A 24 33.40 6.53 -23.51
C GLY A 24 33.96 7.50 -22.48
N VAL A 25 33.36 8.69 -22.35
CA VAL A 25 33.81 9.73 -21.40
C VAL A 25 33.64 9.27 -19.95
N LEU A 26 32.52 8.59 -19.63
CA LEU A 26 32.24 8.15 -18.25
C LEU A 26 32.84 6.78 -17.92
N ASN A 27 33.42 6.10 -18.90
CA ASN A 27 33.92 4.74 -18.80
C ASN A 27 32.88 3.78 -18.18
N MET A 28 31.63 3.89 -18.63
CA MET A 28 30.49 3.13 -18.14
C MET A 28 29.77 2.49 -19.32
N HIS A 29 29.76 1.16 -19.37
CA HIS A 29 29.17 0.40 -20.47
C HIS A 29 27.78 -0.16 -20.18
N ASN A 30 27.38 -0.16 -18.94
CA ASN A 30 26.08 -0.73 -18.53
C ASN A 30 24.95 0.29 -18.80
N GLU A 31 24.12 -0.02 -19.79
CA GLU A 31 22.84 0.65 -19.98
C GLU A 31 21.76 -0.18 -19.27
N ALA A 32 21.43 0.10 -18.04
CA ALA A 32 20.42 -0.69 -17.39
C ALA A 32 19.58 0.11 -16.40
N LEU A 33 18.42 0.56 -16.88
CA LEU A 33 17.26 0.72 -16.01
C LEU A 33 16.55 -0.62 -15.75
N ASN A 34 17.04 -1.70 -16.36
CA ASN A 34 16.48 -3.05 -16.16
C ASN A 34 16.93 -3.71 -14.85
N GLU A 35 17.80 -3.08 -14.09
CA GLU A 35 18.20 -3.59 -12.79
C GLU A 35 17.19 -3.22 -11.71
N LYS A 36 16.90 -4.18 -10.84
CA LYS A 36 16.04 -3.98 -9.69
C LYS A 36 16.76 -3.09 -8.67
N TYR A 37 16.18 -1.98 -8.30
CA TYR A 37 16.65 -1.18 -7.17
C TYR A 37 15.99 -1.68 -5.88
N LEU A 38 16.80 -2.15 -4.91
CA LEU A 38 16.30 -2.78 -3.68
C LEU A 38 15.27 -3.89 -3.93
N GLY A 39 15.45 -4.67 -4.99
CA GLY A 39 14.56 -5.76 -5.36
C GLY A 39 13.29 -5.34 -6.11
N MET A 40 13.10 -4.05 -6.37
CA MET A 40 11.96 -3.47 -7.08
C MET A 40 12.36 -3.08 -8.52
N PRO A 41 11.45 -3.21 -9.49
CA PRO A 41 11.72 -2.73 -10.84
C PRO A 41 11.92 -1.20 -10.82
N THR A 42 12.99 -0.73 -11.45
CA THR A 42 13.31 0.70 -11.56
C THR A 42 12.43 1.41 -12.58
N ASP A 43 12.02 0.71 -13.62
CA ASP A 43 11.04 1.18 -14.60
C ASP A 43 9.83 0.26 -14.62
N ILE A 44 8.66 0.82 -14.37
CA ILE A 44 7.38 0.11 -14.43
C ILE A 44 6.80 0.19 -15.85
N GLY A 45 7.35 1.09 -16.71
CA GLY A 45 6.93 1.30 -18.08
C GLY A 45 5.41 1.50 -18.23
N ASN A 46 4.91 1.22 -19.44
CA ASN A 46 3.47 1.24 -19.72
C ASN A 46 2.74 -0.04 -19.26
N SER A 47 3.48 -1.14 -19.04
CA SER A 47 2.92 -2.44 -18.63
C SER A 47 3.23 -2.75 -17.17
N VAL A 48 2.33 -2.33 -16.28
CA VAL A 48 2.43 -2.63 -14.84
C VAL A 48 2.38 -4.15 -14.59
N ASN A 49 1.59 -4.87 -15.37
CA ASN A 49 1.48 -6.33 -15.25
C ASN A 49 2.82 -7.03 -15.50
N GLY A 50 3.57 -6.62 -16.52
CA GLY A 50 4.88 -7.19 -16.83
C GLY A 50 5.93 -6.93 -15.75
N ALA A 51 5.94 -5.71 -15.22
CA ALA A 51 6.92 -5.29 -14.21
C ALA A 51 6.83 -6.11 -12.89
N PHE A 52 5.65 -6.60 -12.53
CA PHE A 52 5.42 -7.34 -11.28
C PHE A 52 5.15 -8.84 -11.47
N GLN A 53 5.23 -9.38 -12.70
CA GLN A 53 5.01 -10.80 -12.96
C GLN A 53 5.92 -11.71 -12.12
N TYR A 54 7.14 -11.27 -11.84
CA TYR A 54 8.11 -12.01 -11.01
C TYR A 54 7.58 -12.34 -9.60
N LEU A 55 6.62 -11.57 -9.08
CA LEU A 55 6.00 -11.86 -7.76
C LEU A 55 5.17 -13.13 -7.83
N LYS A 56 4.36 -13.29 -8.88
CA LYS A 56 3.59 -14.50 -9.14
C LYS A 56 4.53 -15.70 -9.28
N ASP A 57 5.62 -15.55 -10.05
CA ASP A 57 6.59 -16.62 -10.29
C ASP A 57 7.28 -17.04 -8.98
N ARG A 58 7.63 -16.09 -8.11
CA ARG A 58 8.20 -16.38 -6.78
C ARG A 58 7.21 -17.11 -5.87
N VAL A 59 5.95 -16.70 -5.84
CA VAL A 59 4.91 -17.39 -5.08
C VAL A 59 4.74 -18.81 -5.61
N TRP A 60 4.62 -18.96 -6.94
CA TRP A 60 4.50 -20.26 -7.61
C TRP A 60 5.66 -21.20 -7.29
N GLN A 61 6.91 -20.74 -7.42
CA GLN A 61 8.09 -21.52 -7.08
C GLN A 61 8.09 -22.01 -5.63
N ARG A 62 7.67 -21.16 -4.69
CA ARG A 62 7.55 -21.57 -3.29
C ARG A 62 6.49 -22.66 -3.10
N ILE A 63 5.32 -22.48 -3.70
CA ILE A 63 4.22 -23.46 -3.63
C ILE A 63 4.66 -24.80 -4.23
N GLN A 64 5.35 -24.81 -5.36
CA GLN A 64 5.86 -26.05 -5.99
C GLN A 64 6.74 -26.84 -5.02
N GLY A 65 7.70 -26.20 -4.37
CA GLY A 65 8.55 -26.87 -3.38
C GLY A 65 7.81 -27.42 -2.16
N TRP A 66 6.59 -26.93 -1.87
CA TRP A 66 5.77 -27.44 -0.77
C TRP A 66 4.79 -28.53 -1.19
N LEU A 67 4.41 -28.60 -2.45
CA LEU A 67 3.50 -29.64 -2.97
C LEU A 67 4.09 -31.04 -2.90
N GLU A 68 5.41 -31.16 -2.90
CA GLU A 68 6.13 -32.43 -2.74
C GLU A 68 6.12 -32.93 -1.28
N GLN A 69 5.73 -32.08 -0.32
CA GLN A 69 5.71 -32.41 1.10
C GLN A 69 4.29 -32.79 1.53
N CYS A 70 4.19 -33.86 2.35
CA CYS A 70 2.91 -34.27 2.96
C CYS A 70 2.55 -33.34 4.12
N LEU A 71 2.04 -32.15 3.81
CA LEU A 71 1.70 -31.12 4.80
C LEU A 71 0.29 -31.31 5.35
N SER A 72 0.15 -31.17 6.67
CA SER A 72 -1.15 -31.05 7.34
C SER A 72 -1.82 -29.72 6.99
N ALA A 73 -3.13 -29.61 7.25
CA ALA A 73 -3.87 -28.35 7.05
C ALA A 73 -3.23 -27.18 7.83
N GLY A 74 -2.84 -27.39 9.10
CA GLY A 74 -2.14 -26.36 9.89
C GLY A 74 -0.78 -25.99 9.31
N GLY A 75 -0.03 -26.94 8.75
CA GLY A 75 1.23 -26.67 8.06
C GLY A 75 1.03 -25.79 6.83
N LYS A 76 0.00 -26.06 6.01
CA LYS A 76 -0.37 -25.24 4.86
C LYS A 76 -0.78 -23.83 5.28
N GLU A 77 -1.57 -23.70 6.33
CA GLU A 77 -2.01 -22.41 6.87
C GLU A 77 -0.82 -21.51 7.25
N ILE A 78 0.13 -22.07 8.02
CA ILE A 78 1.33 -21.34 8.42
C ILE A 78 2.14 -20.90 7.20
N LEU A 79 2.34 -21.77 6.21
CA LEU A 79 3.09 -21.43 5.00
C LEU A 79 2.41 -20.35 4.15
N ILE A 80 1.08 -20.40 4.05
CA ILE A 80 0.32 -19.34 3.36
C ILE A 80 0.49 -18.02 4.12
N LYS A 81 0.17 -17.97 5.41
CA LYS A 81 0.17 -16.74 6.20
C LYS A 81 1.57 -16.14 6.36
N ALA A 82 2.56 -16.95 6.70
CA ALA A 82 3.89 -16.47 7.07
C ALA A 82 4.83 -16.29 5.88
N VAL A 83 4.65 -17.04 4.81
CA VAL A 83 5.61 -17.04 3.68
C VAL A 83 4.99 -16.54 2.41
N ALA A 84 3.94 -17.20 1.88
CA ALA A 84 3.44 -16.91 0.56
C ALA A 84 2.81 -15.50 0.47
N GLN A 85 2.01 -15.13 1.45
CA GLN A 85 1.39 -13.80 1.55
C GLN A 85 2.39 -12.68 1.93
N ALA A 86 3.55 -13.03 2.46
CA ALA A 86 4.61 -12.05 2.73
C ALA A 86 5.41 -11.66 1.48
N ILE A 87 5.48 -12.53 0.46
CA ILE A 87 6.28 -12.28 -0.76
C ILE A 87 5.91 -10.97 -1.45
N PRO A 88 4.64 -10.66 -1.76
CA PRO A 88 4.26 -9.42 -2.44
C PRO A 88 4.23 -8.18 -1.54
N THR A 89 4.22 -8.33 -0.21
CA THR A 89 3.94 -7.25 0.75
C THR A 89 4.88 -6.07 0.59
N TYR A 90 6.18 -6.30 0.36
CA TYR A 90 7.15 -5.20 0.17
C TYR A 90 6.84 -4.40 -1.09
N SER A 91 6.55 -5.07 -2.20
CA SER A 91 6.17 -4.42 -3.45
C SER A 91 4.84 -3.68 -3.32
N MET A 92 3.89 -4.25 -2.59
CA MET A 92 2.57 -3.67 -2.30
C MET A 92 2.67 -2.41 -1.43
N ALA A 93 3.62 -2.34 -0.52
CA ALA A 93 3.85 -1.15 0.30
C ALA A 93 4.40 0.05 -0.49
N CYS A 94 5.00 -0.20 -1.66
CA CYS A 94 5.61 0.82 -2.51
C CYS A 94 4.76 1.16 -3.75
N PHE A 95 4.08 0.16 -4.32
CA PHE A 95 3.36 0.30 -5.60
C PHE A 95 2.02 -0.42 -5.54
N ARG A 96 1.01 0.18 -6.16
CA ARG A 96 -0.27 -0.49 -6.36
C ARG A 96 -0.11 -1.59 -7.41
N LEU A 97 -0.22 -2.84 -6.99
CA LEU A 97 -0.25 -3.98 -7.89
C LEU A 97 -1.58 -4.02 -8.65
N PRO A 98 -1.59 -4.52 -9.89
CA PRO A 98 -2.83 -4.74 -10.64
C PRO A 98 -3.73 -5.77 -9.92
N ALA A 99 -5.04 -5.51 -9.87
CA ALA A 99 -6.02 -6.43 -9.30
C ALA A 99 -5.93 -7.84 -9.90
N GLY A 100 -5.76 -7.95 -11.22
CA GLY A 100 -5.57 -9.25 -11.88
C GLY A 100 -4.36 -10.05 -11.39
N LEU A 101 -3.28 -9.38 -10.96
CA LEU A 101 -2.13 -10.06 -10.36
C LEU A 101 -2.45 -10.53 -8.94
N CYS A 102 -3.13 -9.72 -8.15
CA CYS A 102 -3.60 -10.10 -6.82
C CYS A 102 -4.51 -11.33 -6.89
N HIS A 103 -5.52 -11.32 -7.74
CA HIS A 103 -6.41 -12.47 -7.96
C HIS A 103 -5.67 -13.73 -8.45
N HIS A 104 -4.63 -13.59 -9.29
CA HIS A 104 -3.81 -14.73 -9.67
C HIS A 104 -3.05 -15.33 -8.49
N ILE A 105 -2.48 -14.48 -7.62
CA ILE A 105 -1.79 -14.94 -6.42
C ILE A 105 -2.77 -15.65 -5.49
N ASP A 106 -3.95 -15.07 -5.23
CA ASP A 106 -4.99 -15.67 -4.40
C ASP A 106 -5.45 -17.02 -4.97
N GLY A 107 -5.60 -17.12 -6.28
CA GLY A 107 -5.90 -18.38 -6.97
C GLY A 107 -4.84 -19.45 -6.78
N LEU A 108 -3.55 -19.09 -6.75
CA LEU A 108 -2.45 -20.01 -6.46
C LEU A 108 -2.50 -20.50 -5.00
N LEU A 109 -2.76 -19.61 -4.05
CA LEU A 109 -2.88 -19.92 -2.64
C LEU A 109 -4.09 -20.81 -2.35
N CYS A 110 -5.22 -20.50 -2.96
CA CYS A 110 -6.42 -21.32 -2.90
C CYS A 110 -6.19 -22.74 -3.43
N SER A 111 -5.54 -22.85 -4.60
CA SER A 111 -5.18 -24.13 -5.20
C SER A 111 -4.23 -24.95 -4.32
N PHE A 112 -3.27 -24.31 -3.67
CA PHE A 112 -2.37 -24.96 -2.72
C PHE A 112 -3.10 -25.45 -1.47
N TRP A 113 -3.99 -24.62 -0.91
CA TRP A 113 -4.79 -24.99 0.25
C TRP A 113 -5.60 -26.27 0.02
N TRP A 114 -6.33 -26.32 -1.07
CA TRP A 114 -7.18 -27.44 -1.45
C TRP A 114 -6.41 -28.66 -2.00
N GLY A 115 -5.10 -28.56 -2.18
CA GLY A 115 -4.24 -29.69 -2.56
C GLY A 115 -4.38 -30.07 -4.03
N SER A 116 -4.51 -29.07 -4.91
CA SER A 116 -4.55 -29.27 -6.35
C SER A 116 -3.25 -29.96 -6.83
N LYS A 117 -3.34 -31.24 -7.20
CA LYS A 117 -2.23 -31.96 -7.83
C LYS A 117 -2.15 -31.58 -9.30
N ALA A 118 -0.95 -31.54 -9.87
CA ALA A 118 -0.65 -31.15 -11.24
C ALA A 118 -1.75 -31.58 -12.24
N GLY A 119 -2.49 -30.62 -12.80
CA GLY A 119 -3.50 -30.82 -13.84
C GLY A 119 -4.91 -31.22 -13.37
N LYS A 120 -5.15 -31.52 -12.10
CA LYS A 120 -6.52 -31.78 -11.60
C LYS A 120 -6.95 -30.69 -10.61
N ARG A 121 -7.91 -29.86 -11.00
CA ARG A 121 -8.60 -28.97 -10.07
C ARG A 121 -9.34 -29.81 -9.02
N GLN A 122 -9.00 -29.59 -7.74
CA GLN A 122 -9.80 -30.12 -6.66
C GLN A 122 -11.01 -29.22 -6.39
N THR A 123 -12.06 -29.81 -5.85
CA THR A 123 -13.25 -29.06 -5.45
C THR A 123 -12.92 -28.12 -4.31
N CYS A 124 -13.11 -26.82 -4.51
CA CYS A 124 -13.04 -25.83 -3.45
C CYS A 124 -14.37 -25.84 -2.69
N TRP A 125 -14.37 -26.34 -1.45
CA TRP A 125 -15.58 -26.43 -0.61
C TRP A 125 -16.01 -25.07 -0.05
N VAL A 126 -15.04 -24.15 0.10
CA VAL A 126 -15.25 -22.80 0.65
C VAL A 126 -14.58 -21.81 -0.29
N THR A 127 -15.18 -20.67 -0.51
CA THR A 127 -14.62 -19.62 -1.36
C THR A 127 -13.37 -18.99 -0.72
N TRP A 128 -12.49 -18.40 -1.53
CA TRP A 128 -11.32 -17.69 -0.98
C TRP A 128 -11.75 -16.53 -0.10
N ASP A 129 -12.78 -15.80 -0.49
CA ASP A 129 -13.35 -14.68 0.25
C ASP A 129 -13.86 -15.09 1.64
N ASP A 130 -14.46 -16.28 1.77
CA ASP A 130 -14.85 -16.79 3.07
C ASP A 130 -13.65 -17.21 3.92
N MET A 131 -12.61 -17.74 3.31
CA MET A 131 -11.38 -18.11 4.01
C MET A 131 -10.57 -16.88 4.48
N THR A 132 -10.71 -15.71 3.82
CA THR A 132 -10.07 -14.46 4.26
C THR A 132 -10.77 -13.80 5.45
N LYS A 133 -12.01 -14.20 5.76
CA LYS A 133 -12.71 -13.70 6.94
C LYS A 133 -11.96 -14.02 8.23
N PRO A 134 -12.08 -13.17 9.27
CA PRO A 134 -11.54 -13.46 10.58
C PRO A 134 -12.04 -14.77 11.17
N GLU A 135 -11.25 -15.42 12.00
CA GLU A 135 -11.58 -16.71 12.61
C GLU A 135 -12.90 -16.68 13.41
N TYR A 136 -13.16 -15.57 14.11
CA TYR A 136 -14.42 -15.38 14.85
C TYR A 136 -15.67 -15.26 13.95
N MET A 137 -15.48 -15.04 12.63
CA MET A 137 -16.53 -15.04 11.61
C MET A 137 -16.57 -16.36 10.81
N GLY A 138 -15.81 -17.37 11.23
CA GLY A 138 -15.74 -18.68 10.58
C GLY A 138 -14.75 -18.76 9.42
N GLY A 139 -13.92 -17.77 9.20
CA GLY A 139 -12.82 -17.80 8.22
C GLY A 139 -11.55 -18.41 8.80
N LEU A 140 -10.49 -18.45 7.99
CA LEU A 140 -9.14 -18.86 8.39
C LEU A 140 -8.21 -17.67 8.64
N GLY A 141 -8.67 -16.45 8.42
CA GLY A 141 -7.88 -15.23 8.58
C GLY A 141 -6.75 -15.12 7.55
N PHE A 142 -6.90 -15.70 6.37
CA PHE A 142 -6.00 -15.39 5.24
C PHE A 142 -6.16 -13.93 4.85
N ARG A 143 -5.10 -13.33 4.31
CA ARG A 143 -5.15 -11.93 3.89
C ARG A 143 -5.78 -11.84 2.51
N ASP A 144 -6.79 -11.00 2.40
CA ASP A 144 -7.24 -10.48 1.12
C ASP A 144 -6.18 -9.52 0.58
N MET A 145 -5.65 -9.78 -0.62
CA MET A 145 -4.55 -8.99 -1.17
C MET A 145 -4.95 -7.55 -1.49
N GLU A 146 -6.19 -7.30 -1.88
CA GLU A 146 -6.66 -5.95 -2.18
C GLU A 146 -6.85 -5.12 -0.90
N LEU A 147 -7.47 -5.71 0.12
CA LEU A 147 -7.62 -5.08 1.43
C LEU A 147 -6.27 -4.85 2.12
N LEU A 148 -5.35 -5.81 2.03
CA LEU A 148 -3.98 -5.64 2.51
C LEU A 148 -3.28 -4.48 1.82
N HIS A 149 -3.47 -4.32 0.53
CA HIS A 149 -2.91 -3.22 -0.25
C HIS A 149 -3.40 -1.86 0.25
N LEU A 150 -4.71 -1.72 0.43
CA LEU A 150 -5.30 -0.51 0.99
C LEU A 150 -4.77 -0.20 2.39
N ALA A 151 -4.65 -1.23 3.25
CA ALA A 151 -4.09 -1.07 4.58
C ALA A 151 -2.63 -0.60 4.57
N LEU A 152 -1.81 -1.13 3.65
CA LEU A 152 -0.42 -0.69 3.49
C LEU A 152 -0.33 0.76 3.03
N PHE A 153 -1.19 1.21 2.11
CA PHE A 153 -1.23 2.62 1.72
C PHE A 153 -1.83 3.53 2.80
N ALA A 154 -2.80 3.06 3.57
CA ALA A 154 -3.28 3.76 4.76
C ALA A 154 -2.15 3.98 5.78
N HIS A 155 -1.27 2.98 5.95
CA HIS A 155 -0.08 3.11 6.78
C HIS A 155 0.91 4.14 6.22
N GLN A 156 1.12 4.20 4.90
CA GLN A 156 1.95 5.26 4.29
C GLN A 156 1.32 6.65 4.48
N ALA A 157 0.00 6.77 4.32
CA ALA A 157 -0.72 8.01 4.58
C ALA A 157 -0.58 8.44 6.05
N TRP A 158 -0.66 7.51 7.00
CA TRP A 158 -0.41 7.75 8.42
C TRP A 158 1.01 8.25 8.69
N ARG A 159 2.03 7.68 8.04
CA ARG A 159 3.42 8.15 8.18
C ARG A 159 3.59 9.58 7.72
N ILE A 160 2.99 9.96 6.58
CA ILE A 160 3.06 11.35 6.08
C ILE A 160 2.42 12.31 7.09
N LEU A 161 1.29 11.93 7.69
CA LEU A 161 0.60 12.74 8.68
C LEU A 161 1.41 12.88 9.98
N ARG A 162 2.02 11.77 10.44
CA ARG A 162 2.74 11.73 11.72
C ARG A 162 4.13 12.32 11.65
N GLU A 163 4.80 12.17 10.49
CA GLU A 163 6.20 12.57 10.27
C GLU A 163 6.30 13.56 9.10
N PRO A 164 5.72 14.78 9.22
CA PRO A 164 5.68 15.76 8.13
C PRO A 164 7.08 16.25 7.72
N GLU A 165 8.07 16.16 8.61
CA GLU A 165 9.46 16.54 8.36
C GLU A 165 10.28 15.44 7.66
N SER A 166 9.73 14.24 7.49
CA SER A 166 10.42 13.18 6.75
C SER A 166 10.64 13.59 5.29
N LEU A 167 11.73 13.11 4.68
CA LEU A 167 12.07 13.45 3.29
C LEU A 167 10.91 13.13 2.34
N SER A 168 10.27 11.99 2.51
CA SER A 168 9.13 11.56 1.69
C SER A 168 7.93 12.50 1.83
N ALA A 169 7.58 12.88 3.06
CA ALA A 169 6.46 13.81 3.31
C ALA A 169 6.75 15.21 2.72
N ARG A 170 7.97 15.72 2.90
CA ARG A 170 8.38 17.02 2.36
C ARG A 170 8.36 17.05 0.84
N VAL A 171 8.85 16.00 0.18
CA VAL A 171 8.81 15.90 -1.29
C VAL A 171 7.36 15.83 -1.79
N LEU A 172 6.53 15.00 -1.19
CA LEU A 172 5.12 14.89 -1.57
C LEU A 172 4.35 16.19 -1.33
N LYS A 173 4.62 16.88 -0.20
CA LYS A 173 4.03 18.18 0.10
C LYS A 173 4.40 19.22 -0.95
N ALA A 174 5.67 19.35 -1.29
CA ALA A 174 6.13 20.31 -2.28
C ALA A 174 5.50 20.09 -3.67
N VAL A 175 5.24 18.84 -4.05
CA VAL A 175 4.72 18.48 -5.38
C VAL A 175 3.19 18.53 -5.44
N TYR A 176 2.48 18.03 -4.40
CA TYR A 176 1.05 17.76 -4.51
C TYR A 176 0.15 18.63 -3.63
N PHE A 177 0.65 19.13 -2.48
CA PHE A 177 -0.16 19.93 -1.54
C PHE A 177 0.63 21.03 -0.83
N PRO A 178 1.29 21.96 -1.58
CA PRO A 178 2.18 22.96 -0.98
C PRO A 178 1.45 23.92 -0.02
N ASN A 179 0.18 24.20 -0.26
CA ASN A 179 -0.62 25.22 0.44
C ASN A 179 -1.80 24.64 1.25
N THR A 180 -1.92 23.30 1.33
CA THR A 180 -3.03 22.63 2.03
C THR A 180 -2.50 21.60 3.02
N ASP A 181 -3.34 21.15 3.93
CA ASP A 181 -3.01 20.03 4.79
C ASP A 181 -3.14 18.70 4.04
N PHE A 182 -2.36 17.70 4.46
CA PHE A 182 -2.39 16.38 3.83
C PHE A 182 -3.79 15.75 3.82
N LEU A 183 -4.58 15.96 4.88
CA LEU A 183 -5.93 15.40 4.98
C LEU A 183 -6.90 16.00 3.95
N ASP A 184 -6.67 17.25 3.54
CA ASP A 184 -7.51 17.99 2.59
C ASP A 184 -6.91 18.06 1.18
N ALA A 185 -5.76 17.43 0.97
CA ALA A 185 -5.05 17.45 -0.31
C ALA A 185 -5.84 16.77 -1.42
N ASP A 186 -5.92 17.38 -2.57
CA ASP A 186 -6.50 16.79 -3.77
C ASP A 186 -5.54 15.85 -4.50
N VAL A 187 -6.09 14.96 -5.32
CA VAL A 187 -5.30 14.07 -6.17
C VAL A 187 -4.46 14.88 -7.17
N GLY A 188 -4.97 16.04 -7.63
CA GLY A 188 -4.34 16.90 -8.62
C GLY A 188 -4.52 16.41 -10.06
N ALA A 189 -4.06 17.23 -11.02
CA ALA A 189 -4.28 16.98 -12.45
C ALA A 189 -3.34 15.89 -13.02
N ARG A 190 -2.12 15.75 -12.50
CA ARG A 190 -1.10 14.78 -12.96
C ARG A 190 -0.49 14.01 -11.80
N PRO A 191 -1.28 13.21 -11.08
CA PRO A 191 -0.80 12.46 -9.93
C PRO A 191 0.09 11.29 -10.37
N SER A 192 1.19 11.06 -9.65
CA SER A 192 1.92 9.81 -9.80
C SER A 192 1.06 8.62 -9.33
N ARG A 193 1.41 7.42 -9.77
CA ARG A 193 0.73 6.19 -9.34
C ARG A 193 0.82 6.01 -7.83
N VAL A 194 1.97 6.31 -7.25
CA VAL A 194 2.19 6.22 -5.79
C VAL A 194 1.33 7.24 -5.04
N TRP A 195 1.28 8.50 -5.50
CA TRP A 195 0.45 9.52 -4.86
C TRP A 195 -1.04 9.15 -4.88
N ARG A 196 -1.53 8.68 -6.02
CA ARG A 196 -2.93 8.22 -6.13
C ARG A 196 -3.26 7.11 -5.15
N ALA A 197 -2.37 6.13 -5.02
CA ALA A 197 -2.54 5.04 -4.08
C ALA A 197 -2.49 5.50 -2.60
N ILE A 198 -1.61 6.46 -2.26
CA ILE A 198 -1.56 7.06 -0.92
C ILE A 198 -2.87 7.81 -0.60
N ILE A 199 -3.45 8.54 -1.56
CA ILE A 199 -4.73 9.21 -1.37
C ILE A 199 -5.88 8.20 -1.15
N GLU A 200 -5.90 7.07 -1.87
CA GLU A 200 -6.86 6.01 -1.60
C GLU A 200 -6.69 5.44 -0.18
N GLY A 201 -5.45 5.18 0.25
CA GLY A 201 -5.15 4.75 1.62
C GLY A 201 -5.53 5.80 2.67
N ARG A 202 -5.38 7.09 2.36
CA ARG A 202 -5.81 8.19 3.23
C ARG A 202 -7.32 8.14 3.50
N GLU A 203 -8.12 7.85 2.49
CA GLU A 203 -9.58 7.77 2.68
C GLU A 203 -9.96 6.61 3.62
N VAL A 204 -9.26 5.48 3.55
CA VAL A 204 -9.43 4.40 4.53
C VAL A 204 -8.98 4.85 5.93
N MET A 205 -7.83 5.50 6.03
CA MET A 205 -7.32 6.03 7.30
C MET A 205 -8.29 7.02 7.95
N LYS A 206 -8.93 7.90 7.17
CA LYS A 206 -9.90 8.89 7.67
C LYS A 206 -11.10 8.25 8.36
N GLN A 207 -11.47 7.02 8.01
CA GLN A 207 -12.59 6.31 8.63
C GLN A 207 -12.28 5.88 10.07
N GLY A 208 -11.02 5.63 10.39
CA GLY A 208 -10.60 5.14 11.72
C GLY A 208 -9.81 6.15 12.56
N ILE A 209 -9.37 7.26 11.98
CA ILE A 209 -8.54 8.23 12.69
C ILE A 209 -9.39 9.07 13.65
N ILE A 210 -8.94 9.18 14.89
CA ILE A 210 -9.54 10.04 15.92
C ILE A 210 -8.47 11.02 16.39
N LYS A 211 -8.80 12.31 16.39
CA LYS A 211 -7.94 13.35 16.92
C LYS A 211 -8.04 13.41 18.44
N ARG A 212 -6.93 13.19 19.12
CA ARG A 212 -6.85 13.43 20.56
C ARG A 212 -6.87 14.94 20.82
N ILE A 213 -7.78 15.37 21.67
CA ILE A 213 -7.97 16.78 22.02
C ILE A 213 -6.98 17.17 23.12
N GLY A 214 -6.29 18.30 22.91
CA GLY A 214 -5.54 19.02 23.93
C GLY A 214 -6.34 20.24 24.40
N SER A 215 -5.92 21.46 24.03
CA SER A 215 -6.65 22.72 24.32
C SER A 215 -7.96 22.86 23.54
N GLY A 216 -8.17 22.07 22.50
CA GLY A 216 -9.36 22.16 21.65
C GLY A 216 -9.32 23.27 20.57
N GLU A 217 -8.36 24.20 20.64
CA GLU A 217 -8.26 25.35 19.73
C GLU A 217 -8.03 24.98 18.26
N SER A 218 -7.37 23.87 18.00
CA SER A 218 -7.08 23.37 16.64
C SER A 218 -8.05 22.31 16.17
N THR A 219 -9.15 22.04 16.88
CA THR A 219 -10.08 20.95 16.55
C THR A 219 -11.44 21.50 16.21
N ASN A 220 -11.81 21.38 14.93
CA ASN A 220 -13.15 21.74 14.49
C ASN A 220 -14.15 20.64 14.88
N ILE A 221 -15.22 21.01 15.56
CA ILE A 221 -16.24 20.11 16.12
C ILE A 221 -16.89 19.27 15.01
N TRP A 222 -17.19 19.87 13.86
CA TRP A 222 -18.02 19.29 12.82
C TRP A 222 -17.24 18.53 11.75
N LYS A 223 -15.97 18.93 11.54
CA LYS A 223 -15.14 18.39 10.44
C LYS A 223 -14.23 17.25 10.92
N THR A 224 -13.77 17.31 12.17
CA THR A 224 -12.77 16.38 12.71
C THR A 224 -13.42 15.23 13.45
N ASN A 225 -12.90 14.01 13.30
CA ASN A 225 -13.27 12.88 14.15
C ASN A 225 -12.57 13.04 15.51
N TRP A 226 -13.31 13.23 16.60
CA TRP A 226 -12.76 13.42 17.94
C TRP A 226 -13.53 12.71 19.05
N ILE A 227 -14.70 12.15 18.75
CA ILE A 227 -15.50 11.39 19.71
C ILE A 227 -15.16 9.91 19.58
N PRO A 228 -14.56 9.26 20.62
CA PRO A 228 -14.25 7.84 20.58
C PRO A 228 -15.52 7.01 20.76
N ARG A 229 -16.15 6.63 19.65
CA ARG A 229 -17.33 5.75 19.63
C ARG A 229 -17.39 4.97 18.33
N ASP A 230 -18.12 3.86 18.31
CA ASP A 230 -18.43 3.12 17.11
C ASP A 230 -19.36 3.93 16.19
N GLY A 231 -19.08 3.97 14.92
CA GLY A 231 -19.83 4.72 13.92
C GLY A 231 -19.37 6.16 13.74
N LEU A 232 -20.28 7.12 13.84
CA LEU A 232 -19.96 8.53 13.56
C LEU A 232 -19.17 9.14 14.74
N MET A 233 -17.90 9.47 14.50
CA MET A 233 -16.94 9.94 15.49
C MET A 233 -16.95 11.48 15.67
N LYS A 234 -18.02 12.15 15.24
CA LYS A 234 -18.27 13.59 15.34
C LYS A 234 -19.75 13.85 15.65
N PRO A 235 -20.12 15.03 16.20
CA PRO A 235 -21.50 15.38 16.45
C PRO A 235 -22.34 15.41 15.17
N VAL A 236 -23.64 15.12 15.28
CA VAL A 236 -24.57 15.06 14.15
C VAL A 236 -25.43 16.31 14.03
N CYS A 237 -25.81 16.91 15.16
CA CYS A 237 -26.68 18.06 15.19
C CYS A 237 -26.39 18.98 16.39
N TRP A 238 -26.84 20.20 16.29
CA TRP A 238 -26.83 21.21 17.34
C TRP A 238 -28.19 21.89 17.37
N THR A 239 -28.68 22.16 18.55
CA THR A 239 -30.05 22.69 18.74
C THR A 239 -30.12 24.22 18.87
N SER A 240 -28.98 24.92 18.92
CA SER A 240 -28.89 26.37 19.02
C SER A 240 -28.65 27.06 17.68
N GLU A 241 -29.07 28.32 17.53
CA GLU A 241 -28.88 29.11 16.33
C GLU A 241 -27.41 29.40 15.97
N SER A 242 -26.52 29.36 16.96
CA SER A 242 -25.08 29.60 16.77
C SER A 242 -24.26 28.39 17.27
N PRO A 243 -23.98 27.40 16.39
CA PRO A 243 -23.20 26.24 16.80
C PRO A 243 -21.72 26.62 17.02
N PRO A 244 -21.08 26.14 18.11
CA PRO A 244 -19.67 26.34 18.33
C PRO A 244 -18.87 25.65 17.21
N GLN A 245 -17.74 26.25 16.84
CA GLN A 245 -16.91 25.74 15.74
C GLN A 245 -15.70 24.95 16.23
N LEU A 246 -15.13 25.35 17.36
CA LEU A 246 -13.94 24.74 17.94
C LEU A 246 -14.27 24.02 19.24
N VAL A 247 -13.56 22.93 19.50
CA VAL A 247 -13.74 22.16 20.73
C VAL A 247 -13.38 22.98 21.98
N SER A 248 -12.45 23.95 21.86
CA SER A 248 -12.11 24.88 22.93
C SER A 248 -13.30 25.69 23.44
N GLU A 249 -14.31 25.91 22.62
CA GLU A 249 -15.55 26.61 23.02
C GLU A 249 -16.47 25.76 23.91
N LEU A 250 -16.23 24.42 23.94
CA LEU A 250 -16.96 23.46 24.76
C LEU A 250 -16.23 23.16 26.07
N ILE A 251 -14.96 23.58 26.20
CA ILE A 251 -14.15 23.32 27.41
C ILE A 251 -14.34 24.47 28.40
N ASP A 252 -14.83 24.16 29.57
CA ASP A 252 -14.86 25.14 30.67
C ASP A 252 -13.43 25.39 31.17
N GLN A 253 -12.99 26.65 31.00
CA GLN A 253 -11.64 27.09 31.36
C GLN A 253 -11.39 27.10 32.89
N THR A 254 -12.45 27.14 33.70
CA THR A 254 -12.35 27.17 35.16
C THR A 254 -12.23 25.78 35.77
N SER A 255 -12.93 24.79 35.20
CA SER A 255 -12.93 23.40 35.70
C SER A 255 -11.99 22.46 34.91
N ARG A 256 -11.51 22.88 33.73
CA ARG A 256 -10.77 22.04 32.76
C ARG A 256 -11.49 20.73 32.39
N THR A 257 -12.80 20.72 32.46
CA THR A 257 -13.68 19.61 32.07
C THR A 257 -14.50 19.98 30.85
#